data_49755a162d2b86328e79cd3cb3764ad4
#
_entry.id   49755a162d2b86328e79cd3cb3764ad4
#
_cell.length_a   1.000
_cell.length_b   1.000
_cell.length_c   1.000
_cell.angle_alpha   90.00
_cell.angle_beta   90.00
_cell.angle_gamma   90.00
#
_symmetry.space_group_name_H-M   'P 1'
#
loop_
_entity.id
_entity.type
_entity.pdbx_description
1 polymer ?
#
loop_
_entity_poly.entity_id
_entity_poly.type
_entity_poly.pdbx_seq_one_letter_code
_entity_poly.pdbx_strand_id
1 'polypeptide(L)'
;LSLEAQLEARVLMMSTNNILSPASGKPIIVPSQDIVLGIYYLTMDMANEPGEGMVIADVAEAQHAIDNRILTLHSKVKTRINVVQEDGTEIRKVVETTPGRMLIEEILPKNAKISFDLINRLLTKKEITQVIDEVYRHCGQKETVIFADRLMGLGFSHACRAGISFGKDDMRIPESKDKLVEDTRKLAEEYERQYYDGLITQGEKYNKVIDAWSQCTDRVADEMMKVIEAVEMDENNRQVGINSIYMMANSGARGSAAQMKQLAGMRGLMAKPSGEIIETPIISNFKEGLSVLEYFNSTHGARKGLADTALKTANSGYLTRRLVDVAQDCVVIEEDCGTEKGVTVREVVEGSDIIATLSDRLLGRTAAVDVVNPSTDEVIVAGGEMVDEASSLLAETSGVEQVLIRSVLTCETKGGICGKCYGRDLARGTPVNIGEAVGVIAAQSIGEPGTQLTMRTFHIGGTAQVAEISSIDASHDGTIRLENRNVVVNSTGNPIVMGRNSELVLVDDNNRERARHRITYG
;
A
#
# COMPACT_ATOMS: atom_id res chain seq x y z
N LEU A 1 -20.63 -29.98 -19.78
CA LEU A 1 -21.11 -28.60 -19.72
C LEU A 1 -22.09 -28.35 -20.87
N SER A 2 -23.26 -27.74 -20.57
CA SER A 2 -24.20 -27.32 -21.61
C SER A 2 -23.60 -26.18 -22.45
N LEU A 3 -24.19 -25.90 -23.62
CA LEU A 3 -23.72 -24.80 -24.47
C LEU A 3 -23.88 -23.44 -23.79
N GLU A 4 -24.95 -23.26 -23.02
CA GLU A 4 -25.18 -22.05 -22.23
C GLU A 4 -24.07 -21.85 -21.17
N ALA A 5 -23.72 -22.92 -20.43
CA ALA A 5 -22.63 -22.86 -19.44
C ALA A 5 -21.26 -22.54 -20.08
N GLN A 6 -21.01 -23.07 -21.28
CA GLN A 6 -19.78 -22.73 -22.02
C GLN A 6 -19.78 -21.28 -22.48
N LEU A 7 -20.94 -20.76 -22.90
CA LEU A 7 -21.08 -19.36 -23.29
C LEU A 7 -20.89 -18.43 -22.09
N GLU A 8 -21.51 -18.73 -20.96
CA GLU A 8 -21.35 -17.98 -19.71
C GLU A 8 -19.89 -17.96 -19.24
N ALA A 9 -19.20 -19.10 -19.30
CA ALA A 9 -17.79 -19.17 -18.95
C ALA A 9 -16.92 -18.25 -19.82
N ARG A 10 -17.19 -18.19 -21.13
CA ARG A 10 -16.44 -17.32 -22.04
C ARG A 10 -16.79 -15.85 -21.89
N VAL A 11 -18.04 -15.50 -21.70
CA VAL A 11 -18.50 -14.10 -21.68
C VAL A 11 -18.30 -13.46 -20.30
N LEU A 12 -18.57 -14.21 -19.21
CA LEU A 12 -18.59 -13.65 -17.85
C LEU A 12 -17.34 -14.01 -17.04
N MET A 13 -16.80 -15.22 -17.19
CA MET A 13 -15.77 -15.73 -16.29
C MET A 13 -14.33 -15.57 -16.80
N MET A 14 -14.13 -15.28 -18.09
CA MET A 14 -12.76 -15.10 -18.60
C MET A 14 -12.08 -13.89 -17.93
N SER A 15 -10.81 -14.05 -17.56
CA SER A 15 -9.99 -13.00 -16.97
C SER A 15 -9.87 -11.76 -17.86
N THR A 16 -9.89 -11.95 -19.17
CA THR A 16 -9.89 -10.85 -20.16
C THR A 16 -11.09 -9.92 -20.03
N ASN A 17 -12.22 -10.40 -19.49
CA ASN A 17 -13.43 -9.61 -19.28
C ASN A 17 -13.54 -9.03 -17.86
N ASN A 18 -12.66 -9.44 -16.93
CA ASN A 18 -12.67 -9.04 -15.53
C ASN A 18 -11.32 -8.40 -15.17
N ILE A 19 -11.07 -7.20 -15.70
CA ILE A 19 -9.80 -6.49 -15.50
C ILE A 19 -9.79 -5.74 -14.19
N LEU A 20 -10.91 -5.10 -13.82
CA LEU A 20 -11.03 -4.27 -12.62
C LEU A 20 -11.62 -5.05 -11.44
N SER A 21 -11.17 -4.70 -10.24
CA SER A 21 -11.73 -5.24 -9.00
C SER A 21 -13.10 -4.61 -8.68
N PRO A 22 -14.14 -5.40 -8.39
CA PRO A 22 -15.42 -4.85 -7.95
C PRO A 22 -15.34 -4.16 -6.59
N ALA A 23 -14.29 -4.44 -5.79
CA ALA A 23 -14.09 -3.84 -4.47
C ALA A 23 -13.52 -2.42 -4.52
N SER A 24 -12.55 -2.16 -5.42
CA SER A 24 -11.78 -0.91 -5.45
C SER A 24 -11.70 -0.24 -6.81
N GLY A 25 -12.11 -0.91 -7.89
CA GLY A 25 -11.95 -0.41 -9.26
C GLY A 25 -10.50 -0.39 -9.77
N LYS A 26 -9.56 -0.93 -9.01
CA LYS A 26 -8.16 -1.07 -9.44
C LYS A 26 -7.96 -2.33 -10.27
N PRO A 27 -7.00 -2.36 -11.23
CA PRO A 27 -6.74 -3.56 -12.02
C PRO A 27 -6.37 -4.78 -11.17
N ILE A 28 -6.99 -5.92 -11.44
CA ILE A 28 -6.62 -7.23 -10.83
C ILE A 28 -5.55 -7.90 -11.68
N ILE A 29 -5.57 -7.73 -13.00
CA ILE A 29 -4.60 -8.30 -13.93
C ILE A 29 -3.31 -7.51 -13.82
N VAL A 30 -2.55 -7.80 -12.78
CA VAL A 30 -1.27 -7.16 -12.48
C VAL A 30 -0.19 -8.23 -12.48
N PRO A 31 0.97 -7.98 -13.12
CA PRO A 31 2.11 -8.88 -13.05
C PRO A 31 2.55 -9.15 -11.62
N SER A 32 3.09 -10.33 -11.38
CA SER A 32 3.58 -10.75 -10.08
C SER A 32 4.89 -11.53 -10.20
N GLN A 33 5.62 -11.64 -9.09
CA GLN A 33 6.82 -12.48 -8.96
C GLN A 33 7.85 -12.25 -10.10
N ASP A 34 8.15 -13.26 -10.88
CA ASP A 34 9.21 -13.24 -11.90
C ASP A 34 8.98 -12.20 -13.00
N ILE A 35 7.73 -11.93 -13.35
CA ILE A 35 7.38 -10.92 -14.36
C ILE A 35 7.79 -9.53 -13.86
N VAL A 36 7.44 -9.21 -12.60
CA VAL A 36 7.81 -7.93 -11.96
C VAL A 36 9.32 -7.82 -11.86
N LEU A 37 10.00 -8.90 -11.45
CA LEU A 37 11.45 -8.93 -11.33
C LEU A 37 12.14 -8.69 -12.67
N GLY A 38 11.65 -9.30 -13.75
CA GLY A 38 12.17 -9.11 -15.09
C GLY A 38 11.98 -7.69 -15.62
N ILE A 39 10.81 -7.09 -15.37
CA ILE A 39 10.53 -5.70 -15.76
C ILE A 39 11.36 -4.72 -14.92
N TYR A 40 11.49 -4.96 -13.62
CA TYR A 40 12.35 -4.17 -12.74
C TYR A 40 13.80 -4.19 -13.21
N TYR A 41 14.36 -5.36 -13.50
CA TYR A 41 15.68 -5.51 -14.05
C TYR A 41 15.83 -4.77 -15.38
N LEU A 42 14.85 -4.88 -16.27
CA LEU A 42 14.85 -4.22 -17.58
C LEU A 42 14.85 -2.68 -17.47
N THR A 43 14.15 -2.12 -16.50
CA THR A 43 13.99 -0.67 -16.32
C THR A 43 15.03 -0.02 -15.42
N MET A 44 15.90 -0.81 -14.81
CA MET A 44 16.98 -0.33 -13.97
C MET A 44 18.03 0.41 -14.82
N ASP A 45 18.58 1.48 -14.28
CA ASP A 45 19.71 2.19 -14.86
C ASP A 45 20.95 1.96 -14.01
N MET A 46 22.09 1.82 -14.67
CA MET A 46 23.40 1.66 -14.04
C MET A 46 24.35 2.74 -14.54
N ALA A 47 25.19 3.25 -13.65
CA ALA A 47 26.18 4.26 -13.99
C ALA A 47 27.46 3.64 -14.57
N ASN A 48 28.10 4.38 -15.47
CA ASN A 48 29.38 4.02 -16.11
C ASN A 48 29.33 2.70 -16.92
N GLU A 49 28.17 2.37 -17.47
CA GLU A 49 28.00 1.23 -18.37
C GLU A 49 28.57 1.50 -19.78
N PRO A 50 28.98 0.43 -20.52
CA PRO A 50 29.42 0.57 -21.91
C PRO A 50 28.38 1.27 -22.77
N GLY A 51 28.81 2.25 -23.60
CA GLY A 51 27.92 2.98 -24.51
C GLY A 51 27.08 4.07 -23.85
N GLU A 52 27.37 4.46 -22.61
CA GLU A 52 26.67 5.58 -21.96
C GLU A 52 26.80 6.88 -22.78
N GLY A 53 25.67 7.59 -22.96
CA GLY A 53 25.60 8.83 -23.73
C GLY A 53 25.45 8.65 -25.24
N MET A 54 25.42 7.43 -25.77
CA MET A 54 25.18 7.18 -27.20
C MET A 54 23.78 7.69 -27.62
N VAL A 55 23.71 8.13 -28.87
CA VAL A 55 22.44 8.54 -29.49
C VAL A 55 21.95 7.39 -30.38
N ILE A 56 20.73 6.93 -30.12
CA ILE A 56 20.11 5.79 -30.78
C ILE A 56 18.86 6.27 -31.51
N ALA A 57 18.67 5.82 -32.73
CA ALA A 57 17.53 6.25 -33.55
C ALA A 57 16.22 5.52 -33.20
N ASP A 58 16.29 4.20 -32.99
CA ASP A 58 15.14 3.35 -32.71
C ASP A 58 15.49 2.11 -31.87
N VAL A 59 14.48 1.32 -31.55
CA VAL A 59 14.61 0.09 -30.74
C VAL A 59 15.44 -0.98 -31.47
N ALA A 60 15.34 -1.06 -32.82
CA ALA A 60 16.06 -2.07 -33.59
C ALA A 60 17.58 -1.80 -33.55
N GLU A 61 17.99 -0.53 -33.64
CA GLU A 61 19.39 -0.13 -33.49
C GLU A 61 19.89 -0.44 -32.06
N ALA A 62 19.07 -0.16 -31.03
CA ALA A 62 19.39 -0.50 -29.65
C ALA A 62 19.65 -1.99 -29.48
N GLN A 63 18.75 -2.83 -30.01
CA GLN A 63 18.88 -4.27 -29.92
C GLN A 63 20.12 -4.80 -30.66
N HIS A 64 20.42 -4.25 -31.83
CA HIS A 64 21.62 -4.61 -32.58
C HIS A 64 22.90 -4.22 -31.83
N ALA A 65 22.91 -3.06 -31.17
CA ALA A 65 24.04 -2.63 -30.34
C ALA A 65 24.23 -3.50 -29.09
N ILE A 66 23.13 -3.98 -28.49
CA ILE A 66 23.16 -4.92 -27.37
C ILE A 66 23.73 -6.28 -27.81
N ASP A 67 23.26 -6.80 -28.94
CA ASP A 67 23.72 -8.08 -29.47
C ASP A 67 25.22 -8.08 -29.81
N ASN A 68 25.74 -6.92 -30.24
CA ASN A 68 27.17 -6.71 -30.48
C ASN A 68 27.96 -6.32 -29.21
N ARG A 69 27.31 -6.29 -28.02
CA ARG A 69 27.93 -5.92 -26.74
C ARG A 69 28.55 -4.52 -26.70
N ILE A 70 28.08 -3.61 -27.55
CA ILE A 70 28.45 -2.20 -27.56
C ILE A 70 27.68 -1.46 -26.46
N LEU A 71 26.44 -1.89 -26.21
CA LEU A 71 25.51 -1.37 -25.22
C LEU A 71 25.06 -2.47 -24.27
N THR A 72 24.71 -2.05 -23.04
CA THR A 72 23.96 -2.91 -22.11
C THR A 72 22.51 -2.44 -22.02
N LEU A 73 21.65 -3.26 -21.42
CA LEU A 73 20.23 -2.92 -21.19
C LEU A 73 20.06 -1.70 -20.27
N HIS A 74 21.08 -1.43 -19.44
CA HIS A 74 21.02 -0.46 -18.34
C HIS A 74 21.76 0.84 -18.65
N SER A 75 22.45 0.93 -19.80
CA SER A 75 23.20 2.11 -20.22
C SER A 75 22.29 3.31 -20.46
N LYS A 76 22.65 4.49 -19.99
CA LYS A 76 21.91 5.73 -20.28
C LYS A 76 22.21 6.19 -21.69
N VAL A 77 21.16 6.26 -22.51
CA VAL A 77 21.25 6.63 -23.94
C VAL A 77 20.27 7.74 -24.26
N LYS A 78 20.51 8.46 -25.34
CA LYS A 78 19.59 9.47 -25.88
C LYS A 78 18.89 8.92 -27.11
N THR A 79 17.57 8.91 -27.10
CA THR A 79 16.77 8.43 -28.22
C THR A 79 15.71 9.43 -28.65
N ARG A 80 15.21 9.27 -29.86
CA ARG A 80 14.09 10.05 -30.39
C ARG A 80 12.81 9.23 -30.28
N ILE A 81 11.89 9.73 -29.48
CA ILE A 81 10.58 9.11 -29.27
C ILE A 81 9.52 9.91 -30.01
N ASN A 82 8.62 9.21 -30.67
CA ASN A 82 7.44 9.81 -31.29
C ASN A 82 6.38 9.99 -30.19
N VAL A 83 6.09 11.24 -29.85
CA VAL A 83 4.99 11.58 -28.92
C VAL A 83 3.82 12.04 -29.76
N VAL A 84 2.68 11.37 -29.61
CA VAL A 84 1.42 11.76 -30.25
C VAL A 84 0.80 12.87 -29.40
N GLN A 85 0.54 14.04 -29.99
CA GLN A 85 -0.18 15.13 -29.33
C GLN A 85 -1.70 14.91 -29.39
N GLU A 86 -2.45 15.69 -28.59
CA GLU A 86 -3.91 15.66 -28.58
C GLU A 86 -4.53 15.96 -29.95
N ASP A 87 -3.83 16.75 -30.78
CA ASP A 87 -4.20 17.07 -32.17
C ASP A 87 -3.93 15.91 -33.16
N GLY A 88 -3.43 14.75 -32.69
CA GLY A 88 -3.06 13.62 -33.53
C GLY A 88 -1.75 13.80 -34.30
N THR A 89 -1.00 14.89 -34.10
CA THR A 89 0.30 15.12 -34.73
C THR A 89 1.40 14.40 -33.95
N GLU A 90 2.29 13.68 -34.67
CA GLU A 90 3.45 13.05 -34.06
C GLU A 90 4.61 14.04 -34.00
N ILE A 91 5.10 14.33 -32.80
CA ILE A 91 6.29 15.14 -32.57
C ILE A 91 7.43 14.23 -32.08
N ARG A 92 8.62 14.43 -32.66
CA ARG A 92 9.82 13.74 -32.21
C ARG A 92 10.49 14.52 -31.10
N LYS A 93 10.53 13.93 -29.90
CA LYS A 93 11.22 14.46 -28.71
C LYS A 93 12.47 13.64 -28.44
N VAL A 94 13.61 14.31 -28.19
CA VAL A 94 14.81 13.64 -27.70
C VAL A 94 14.69 13.46 -26.21
N VAL A 95 14.79 12.22 -25.74
CA VAL A 95 14.65 11.85 -24.32
C VAL A 95 15.86 11.02 -23.91
N GLU A 96 16.32 11.20 -22.68
CA GLU A 96 17.32 10.35 -22.05
C GLU A 96 16.63 9.16 -21.39
N THR A 97 17.06 7.95 -21.73
CA THR A 97 16.43 6.70 -21.31
C THR A 97 17.43 5.55 -21.30
N THR A 98 16.94 4.33 -21.08
CA THR A 98 17.75 3.10 -21.22
C THR A 98 17.18 2.23 -22.34
N PRO A 99 18.01 1.38 -22.99
CA PRO A 99 17.53 0.43 -24.00
C PRO A 99 16.42 -0.49 -23.49
N GLY A 100 16.47 -0.88 -22.22
CA GLY A 100 15.43 -1.68 -21.59
C GLY A 100 14.07 -0.98 -21.54
N ARG A 101 14.02 0.32 -21.23
CA ARG A 101 12.78 1.11 -21.25
C ARG A 101 12.23 1.32 -22.65
N MET A 102 13.09 1.39 -23.67
CA MET A 102 12.69 1.45 -25.07
C MET A 102 11.97 0.17 -25.52
N LEU A 103 12.37 -1.00 -25.04
CA LEU A 103 11.68 -2.26 -25.30
C LEU A 103 10.25 -2.28 -24.73
N ILE A 104 10.01 -1.61 -23.60
CA ILE A 104 8.67 -1.48 -23.03
C ILE A 104 7.84 -0.47 -23.84
N GLU A 105 8.43 0.60 -24.35
CA GLU A 105 7.75 1.55 -25.23
C GLU A 105 7.19 0.87 -26.49
N GLU A 106 7.93 -0.08 -27.08
CA GLU A 106 7.50 -0.79 -28.29
C GLU A 106 6.18 -1.57 -28.09
N ILE A 107 5.96 -2.10 -26.88
CA ILE A 107 4.73 -2.84 -26.55
C ILE A 107 3.60 -1.95 -26.05
N LEU A 108 3.89 -0.69 -25.70
CA LEU A 108 2.91 0.26 -25.18
C LEU A 108 1.92 0.67 -26.31
N PRO A 109 0.59 0.69 -26.06
CA PRO A 109 -0.37 1.19 -27.02
C PRO A 109 -0.12 2.66 -27.34
N LYS A 110 -0.07 3.00 -28.63
CA LYS A 110 0.14 4.38 -29.09
C LYS A 110 -1.14 5.20 -28.92
N ASN A 111 -1.20 5.99 -27.86
CA ASN A 111 -2.29 6.92 -27.61
C ASN A 111 -1.71 8.25 -27.12
N ALA A 112 -2.31 9.38 -27.55
CA ALA A 112 -1.89 10.73 -27.19
C ALA A 112 -1.85 10.99 -25.66
N LYS A 113 -2.71 10.32 -24.91
CA LYS A 113 -2.83 10.48 -23.46
C LYS A 113 -1.86 9.62 -22.66
N ILE A 114 -1.14 8.68 -23.29
CA ILE A 114 -0.16 7.82 -22.64
C ILE A 114 1.23 8.39 -22.91
N SER A 115 1.81 9.05 -21.90
CA SER A 115 3.16 9.61 -21.99
C SER A 115 4.22 8.54 -21.78
N PHE A 116 5.34 8.66 -22.51
CA PHE A 116 6.55 7.87 -22.27
C PHE A 116 7.11 8.07 -20.84
N ASP A 117 6.87 9.22 -20.23
CA ASP A 117 7.36 9.53 -18.89
C ASP A 117 6.81 8.55 -17.83
N LEU A 118 5.67 7.90 -18.09
CA LEU A 118 5.10 6.86 -17.22
C LEU A 118 6.01 5.62 -17.09
N ILE A 119 6.75 5.29 -18.16
CA ILE A 119 7.65 4.13 -18.21
C ILE A 119 9.12 4.50 -18.10
N ASN A 120 9.48 5.79 -18.27
CA ASN A 120 10.87 6.26 -18.18
C ASN A 120 11.35 6.42 -16.73
N ARG A 121 11.04 5.46 -15.91
CA ARG A 121 11.44 5.36 -14.51
C ARG A 121 11.66 3.90 -14.12
N LEU A 122 12.20 3.67 -12.94
CA LEU A 122 12.31 2.32 -12.40
C LEU A 122 10.91 1.79 -12.10
N LEU A 123 10.50 0.69 -12.74
CA LEU A 123 9.17 0.13 -12.63
C LEU A 123 9.11 -0.93 -11.52
N THR A 124 8.55 -0.55 -10.37
CA THR A 124 8.16 -1.49 -9.32
C THR A 124 6.74 -2.01 -9.57
N LYS A 125 6.29 -2.96 -8.77
CA LYS A 125 4.93 -3.51 -8.88
C LYS A 125 3.84 -2.43 -8.81
N LYS A 126 4.07 -1.35 -8.04
CA LYS A 126 3.11 -0.24 -7.91
C LYS A 126 3.03 0.57 -9.20
N GLU A 127 4.17 0.95 -9.77
CA GLU A 127 4.23 1.70 -11.03
C GLU A 127 3.67 0.89 -12.19
N ILE A 128 3.97 -0.42 -12.26
CA ILE A 128 3.39 -1.31 -13.29
C ILE A 128 1.87 -1.33 -13.17
N THR A 129 1.33 -1.42 -11.96
CA THR A 129 -0.12 -1.36 -11.73
C THR A 129 -0.71 -0.04 -12.22
N GLN A 130 -0.04 1.07 -11.96
CA GLN A 130 -0.45 2.39 -12.43
C GLN A 130 -0.42 2.48 -13.96
N VAL A 131 0.63 1.98 -14.61
CA VAL A 131 0.71 1.94 -16.09
C VAL A 131 -0.44 1.14 -16.69
N ILE A 132 -0.77 -0.03 -16.12
CA ILE A 132 -1.90 -0.84 -16.59
C ILE A 132 -3.24 -0.12 -16.41
N ASP A 133 -3.43 0.59 -15.29
CA ASP A 133 -4.64 1.37 -15.03
C ASP A 133 -4.81 2.51 -16.05
N GLU A 134 -3.74 3.25 -16.35
CA GLU A 134 -3.74 4.31 -17.35
C GLU A 134 -4.01 3.76 -18.77
N VAL A 135 -3.40 2.63 -19.13
CA VAL A 135 -3.67 1.96 -20.40
C VAL A 135 -5.13 1.53 -20.49
N TYR A 136 -5.70 0.99 -19.41
CA TYR A 136 -7.11 0.59 -19.38
C TYR A 136 -8.05 1.77 -19.60
N ARG A 137 -7.81 2.87 -18.90
CA ARG A 137 -8.64 4.08 -18.96
C ARG A 137 -8.62 4.75 -20.34
N HIS A 138 -7.47 4.79 -21.00
CA HIS A 138 -7.29 5.52 -22.25
C HIS A 138 -7.40 4.67 -23.50
N CYS A 139 -7.07 3.38 -23.45
CA CYS A 139 -7.09 2.49 -24.62
C CYS A 139 -8.18 1.41 -24.57
N GLY A 140 -8.82 1.23 -23.41
CA GLY A 140 -9.90 0.25 -23.23
C GLY A 140 -9.41 -1.18 -23.01
N GLN A 141 -10.36 -2.08 -22.80
CA GLN A 141 -10.14 -3.47 -22.38
C GLN A 141 -9.22 -4.28 -23.30
N LYS A 142 -9.48 -4.24 -24.61
CA LYS A 142 -8.77 -5.07 -25.60
C LYS A 142 -7.28 -4.76 -25.64
N GLU A 143 -6.93 -3.49 -25.73
CA GLU A 143 -5.53 -3.06 -25.81
C GLU A 143 -4.80 -3.32 -24.49
N THR A 144 -5.49 -3.19 -23.37
CA THR A 144 -4.91 -3.52 -22.04
C THR A 144 -4.55 -4.99 -21.92
N VAL A 145 -5.40 -5.90 -22.40
CA VAL A 145 -5.11 -7.34 -22.37
C VAL A 145 -3.91 -7.67 -23.26
N ILE A 146 -3.87 -7.11 -24.48
CA ILE A 146 -2.75 -7.32 -25.41
C ILE A 146 -1.45 -6.78 -24.81
N PHE A 147 -1.50 -5.59 -24.20
CA PHE A 147 -0.35 -5.00 -23.50
C PHE A 147 0.12 -5.87 -22.34
N ALA A 148 -0.81 -6.34 -21.49
CA ALA A 148 -0.48 -7.20 -20.35
C ALA A 148 0.17 -8.53 -20.78
N ASP A 149 -0.34 -9.17 -21.86
CA ASP A 149 0.24 -10.41 -22.40
C ASP A 149 1.67 -10.19 -22.94
N ARG A 150 1.89 -9.09 -23.69
CA ARG A 150 3.22 -8.75 -24.20
C ARG A 150 4.18 -8.42 -23.07
N LEU A 151 3.72 -7.67 -22.07
CA LEU A 151 4.49 -7.31 -20.89
C LEU A 151 4.90 -8.56 -20.08
N MET A 152 4.00 -9.53 -19.95
CA MET A 152 4.27 -10.83 -19.34
C MET A 152 5.38 -11.58 -20.08
N GLY A 153 5.29 -11.69 -21.40
CA GLY A 153 6.31 -12.34 -22.22
C GLY A 153 7.68 -11.66 -22.12
N LEU A 154 7.70 -10.33 -22.13
CA LEU A 154 8.93 -9.55 -21.95
C LEU A 154 9.53 -9.75 -20.54
N GLY A 155 8.69 -9.70 -19.50
CA GLY A 155 9.10 -9.91 -18.11
C GLY A 155 9.73 -11.28 -17.90
N PHE A 156 9.11 -12.35 -18.34
CA PHE A 156 9.66 -13.70 -18.22
C PHE A 156 10.98 -13.88 -18.98
N SER A 157 11.08 -13.38 -20.20
CA SER A 157 12.31 -13.51 -21.00
C SER A 157 13.48 -12.79 -20.36
N HIS A 158 13.26 -11.60 -19.80
CA HIS A 158 14.31 -10.83 -19.14
C HIS A 158 14.63 -11.31 -17.73
N ALA A 159 13.68 -11.85 -16.97
CA ALA A 159 13.94 -12.52 -15.71
C ALA A 159 14.85 -13.76 -15.92
N CYS A 160 14.58 -14.53 -16.96
CA CYS A 160 15.42 -15.68 -17.32
C CYS A 160 16.84 -15.27 -17.72
N ARG A 161 16.98 -14.22 -18.56
CA ARG A 161 18.30 -13.71 -18.99
C ARG A 161 19.08 -13.08 -17.86
N ALA A 162 18.41 -12.38 -16.94
CA ALA A 162 19.03 -11.75 -15.79
C ALA A 162 19.68 -12.77 -14.83
N GLY A 163 19.12 -13.99 -14.75
CA GLY A 163 19.67 -15.06 -13.93
C GLY A 163 19.76 -14.69 -12.44
N ILE A 164 18.82 -13.89 -11.92
CA ILE A 164 18.83 -13.41 -10.55
C ILE A 164 18.66 -14.57 -9.59
N SER A 165 19.66 -14.77 -8.75
CA SER A 165 19.70 -15.82 -7.73
C SER A 165 20.15 -15.22 -6.41
N PHE A 166 19.81 -15.84 -5.29
CA PHE A 166 20.27 -15.40 -3.98
C PHE A 166 20.74 -16.59 -3.14
N GLY A 167 21.71 -16.33 -2.30
CA GLY A 167 22.28 -17.29 -1.38
C GLY A 167 22.31 -16.74 0.05
N LYS A 168 22.81 -17.55 0.98
CA LYS A 168 22.99 -17.16 2.38
C LYS A 168 23.92 -15.93 2.53
N ASP A 169 24.91 -15.81 1.66
CA ASP A 169 25.95 -14.78 1.75
C ASP A 169 25.45 -13.41 1.27
N ASP A 170 24.44 -13.37 0.41
CA ASP A 170 23.82 -12.11 -0.06
C ASP A 170 23.06 -11.37 1.07
N MET A 171 22.71 -12.10 2.14
CA MET A 171 22.14 -11.52 3.35
C MET A 171 23.25 -10.92 4.21
N ARG A 172 23.59 -9.66 3.97
CA ARG A 172 24.66 -8.98 4.71
C ARG A 172 24.15 -8.49 6.05
N ILE A 173 24.89 -8.85 7.11
CA ILE A 173 24.62 -8.40 8.47
C ILE A 173 25.40 -7.09 8.65
N PRO A 174 24.77 -5.99 9.13
CA PRO A 174 25.47 -4.74 9.37
C PRO A 174 26.49 -4.87 10.52
N GLU A 175 27.70 -4.39 10.33
CA GLU A 175 28.76 -4.40 11.36
C GLU A 175 28.39 -3.54 12.58
N SER A 176 27.53 -2.55 12.39
CA SER A 176 27.01 -1.68 13.45
C SER A 176 26.05 -2.38 14.41
N LYS A 177 25.54 -3.58 14.08
CA LYS A 177 24.54 -4.32 14.86
C LYS A 177 24.98 -4.54 16.31
N ASP A 178 26.18 -5.08 16.51
CA ASP A 178 26.68 -5.45 17.84
C ASP A 178 26.80 -4.22 18.76
N LYS A 179 27.23 -3.09 18.19
CA LYS A 179 27.32 -1.82 18.93
C LYS A 179 25.94 -1.30 19.35
N LEU A 180 24.99 -1.29 18.43
CA LEU A 180 23.62 -0.83 18.72
C LEU A 180 22.94 -1.70 19.78
N VAL A 181 23.15 -3.02 19.71
CA VAL A 181 22.63 -3.98 20.68
C VAL A 181 23.26 -3.77 22.06
N GLU A 182 24.58 -3.57 22.12
CA GLU A 182 25.28 -3.37 23.39
C GLU A 182 24.89 -2.05 24.07
N ASP A 183 24.74 -0.98 23.30
CA ASP A 183 24.27 0.32 23.83
C ASP A 183 22.84 0.21 24.38
N THR A 184 21.96 -0.53 23.70
CA THR A 184 20.59 -0.76 24.17
C THR A 184 20.55 -1.67 25.39
N ARG A 185 21.46 -2.66 25.49
CA ARG A 185 21.58 -3.52 26.67
C ARG A 185 21.97 -2.72 27.90
N LYS A 186 22.94 -1.79 27.80
CA LYS A 186 23.32 -0.88 28.88
C LYS A 186 22.17 0.00 29.34
N LEU A 187 21.38 0.51 28.37
CA LEU A 187 20.19 1.31 28.66
C LEU A 187 19.12 0.48 29.41
N ALA A 188 18.90 -0.76 29.01
CA ALA A 188 17.96 -1.65 29.68
C ALA A 188 18.42 -1.99 31.12
N GLU A 189 19.73 -2.22 31.34
CA GLU A 189 20.32 -2.43 32.67
C GLU A 189 20.18 -1.18 33.55
N GLU A 190 20.28 0.01 32.96
CA GLU A 190 20.05 1.26 33.70
C GLU A 190 18.60 1.38 34.18
N TYR A 191 17.62 1.06 33.31
CA TYR A 191 16.21 1.02 33.69
C TYR A 191 15.93 -0.03 34.77
N GLU A 192 16.63 -1.16 34.74
CA GLU A 192 16.53 -2.18 35.76
C GLU A 192 17.07 -1.68 37.10
N ARG A 193 18.21 -0.95 37.15
CA ARG A 193 18.73 -0.30 38.34
C ARG A 193 17.76 0.73 38.90
N GLN A 194 17.21 1.61 38.04
CA GLN A 194 16.21 2.60 38.44
C GLN A 194 14.98 1.95 39.10
N TYR A 195 14.60 0.77 38.64
CA TYR A 195 13.52 -0.01 39.23
C TYR A 195 13.93 -0.55 40.64
N TYR A 196 15.13 -1.12 40.76
CA TYR A 196 15.61 -1.60 42.07
C TYR A 196 15.82 -0.46 43.08
N ASP A 197 16.21 0.72 42.61
CA ASP A 197 16.33 1.92 43.43
C ASP A 197 14.97 2.54 43.80
N GLY A 198 13.87 1.99 43.28
CA GLY A 198 12.50 2.44 43.56
C GLY A 198 12.10 3.74 42.86
N LEU A 199 12.88 4.19 41.88
CA LEU A 199 12.63 5.42 41.11
C LEU A 199 11.49 5.27 40.11
N ILE A 200 11.31 4.07 39.53
CA ILE A 200 10.29 3.76 38.56
C ILE A 200 9.45 2.56 38.97
N THR A 201 8.22 2.49 38.44
CA THR A 201 7.33 1.35 38.67
C THR A 201 7.65 0.19 37.73
N GLN A 202 7.19 -1.04 38.04
CA GLN A 202 7.37 -2.21 37.20
C GLN A 202 6.76 -2.01 35.81
N GLY A 203 5.57 -1.40 35.68
CA GLY A 203 4.93 -1.11 34.43
C GLY A 203 5.70 -0.10 33.58
N GLU A 204 6.29 0.89 34.22
CA GLU A 204 7.11 1.91 33.60
C GLU A 204 8.45 1.34 33.10
N LYS A 205 9.11 0.51 33.89
CA LYS A 205 10.29 -0.27 33.48
C LYS A 205 9.96 -1.10 32.23
N TYR A 206 8.86 -1.85 32.28
CA TYR A 206 8.40 -2.70 31.18
C TYR A 206 8.22 -1.91 29.89
N ASN A 207 7.51 -0.78 29.92
CA ASN A 207 7.29 0.05 28.74
C ASN A 207 8.62 0.63 28.22
N LYS A 208 9.47 1.20 29.07
CA LYS A 208 10.76 1.76 28.66
C LYS A 208 11.69 0.73 28.04
N VAL A 209 11.72 -0.49 28.55
CA VAL A 209 12.55 -1.58 28.00
C VAL A 209 12.02 -2.02 26.62
N ILE A 210 10.71 -2.15 26.47
CA ILE A 210 10.10 -2.49 25.17
C ILE A 210 10.37 -1.41 24.14
N ASP A 211 10.20 -0.13 24.49
CA ASP A 211 10.44 0.99 23.58
C ASP A 211 11.92 1.05 23.15
N ALA A 212 12.84 0.87 24.10
CA ALA A 212 14.27 0.84 23.80
C ALA A 212 14.63 -0.28 22.80
N TRP A 213 14.08 -1.49 23.00
CA TRP A 213 14.33 -2.61 22.10
C TRP A 213 13.60 -2.47 20.76
N SER A 214 12.42 -1.86 20.71
CA SER A 214 11.73 -1.55 19.46
C SER A 214 12.55 -0.58 18.62
N GLN A 215 12.99 0.54 19.19
CA GLN A 215 13.85 1.51 18.51
C GLN A 215 15.18 0.90 18.06
N CYS A 216 15.80 0.05 18.88
CA CYS A 216 17.01 -0.67 18.47
C CYS A 216 16.76 -1.55 17.25
N THR A 217 15.66 -2.29 17.26
CA THR A 217 15.28 -3.19 16.17
C THR A 217 15.06 -2.43 14.88
N ASP A 218 14.46 -1.25 14.92
CA ASP A 218 14.21 -0.41 13.75
C ASP A 218 15.50 0.24 13.25
N ARG A 219 16.37 0.73 14.14
CA ARG A 219 17.70 1.22 13.76
C ARG A 219 18.57 0.15 13.09
N VAL A 220 18.56 -1.08 13.63
CA VAL A 220 19.27 -2.21 13.00
C VAL A 220 18.68 -2.55 11.64
N ALA A 221 17.36 -2.44 11.46
CA ALA A 221 16.72 -2.64 10.17
C ALA A 221 17.11 -1.57 9.14
N ASP A 222 17.16 -0.31 9.54
CA ASP A 222 17.56 0.80 8.67
C ASP A 222 19.03 0.67 8.23
N GLU A 223 19.92 0.35 9.16
CA GLU A 223 21.34 0.11 8.83
C GLU A 223 21.51 -1.12 7.93
N MET A 224 20.77 -2.19 8.18
CA MET A 224 20.75 -3.38 7.30
C MET A 224 20.27 -3.02 5.90
N MET A 225 19.21 -2.24 5.76
CA MET A 225 18.71 -1.81 4.45
C MET A 225 19.75 -0.99 3.70
N LYS A 226 20.45 -0.06 4.36
CA LYS A 226 21.54 0.71 3.75
C LYS A 226 22.67 -0.18 3.24
N VAL A 227 23.06 -1.21 4.02
CA VAL A 227 24.12 -2.15 3.62
C VAL A 227 23.68 -3.03 2.43
N ILE A 228 22.43 -3.45 2.38
CA ILE A 228 21.91 -4.28 1.29
C ILE A 228 21.66 -3.44 0.03
N GLU A 229 21.28 -2.17 0.17
CA GLU A 229 21.11 -1.21 -0.92
C GLU A 229 22.44 -0.74 -1.53
N ALA A 230 23.52 -0.82 -0.76
CA ALA A 230 24.83 -0.37 -1.19
C ALA A 230 25.25 -1.07 -2.50
N VAL A 231 25.53 -0.24 -3.49
CA VAL A 231 25.94 -0.66 -4.82
C VAL A 231 27.39 -1.12 -4.80
N GLU A 232 27.68 -2.26 -5.39
CA GLU A 232 29.04 -2.73 -5.58
C GLU A 232 29.67 -2.05 -6.79
N MET A 233 30.80 -1.42 -6.57
CA MET A 233 31.60 -0.77 -7.61
C MET A 233 32.85 -1.60 -7.92
N ASP A 234 33.18 -1.74 -9.20
CA ASP A 234 34.42 -2.36 -9.68
C ASP A 234 35.60 -1.35 -9.62
N GLU A 235 36.82 -1.83 -9.83
CA GLU A 235 38.06 -1.02 -9.91
C GLU A 235 37.95 0.13 -10.92
N ASN A 236 37.12 0.01 -11.93
CA ASN A 236 36.82 1.01 -12.95
C ASN A 236 35.67 1.95 -12.63
N ASN A 237 35.18 1.96 -11.38
CA ASN A 237 34.00 2.74 -10.95
C ASN A 237 32.72 2.36 -11.70
N ARG A 238 32.62 1.16 -12.25
CA ARG A 238 31.39 0.61 -12.80
C ARG A 238 30.54 0.02 -11.69
N GLN A 239 29.27 0.18 -11.81
CA GLN A 239 28.30 -0.50 -10.96
C GLN A 239 28.19 -1.96 -11.40
N VAL A 240 28.79 -2.88 -10.63
CA VAL A 240 28.87 -4.31 -11.01
C VAL A 240 27.60 -5.07 -10.67
N GLY A 241 26.86 -4.65 -9.68
CA GLY A 241 25.63 -5.31 -9.30
C GLY A 241 24.91 -4.63 -8.15
N ILE A 242 23.66 -4.98 -8.03
CA ILE A 242 22.80 -4.68 -6.88
C ILE A 242 22.49 -6.02 -6.23
N ASN A 243 22.39 -6.04 -4.90
CA ASN A 243 22.06 -7.24 -4.16
C ASN A 243 20.71 -7.82 -4.63
N SER A 244 20.71 -9.11 -4.99
CA SER A 244 19.52 -9.80 -5.51
C SER A 244 18.33 -9.77 -4.55
N ILE A 245 18.58 -9.81 -3.24
CA ILE A 245 17.55 -9.74 -2.20
C ILE A 245 16.90 -8.34 -2.18
N TYR A 246 17.73 -7.28 -2.31
CA TYR A 246 17.22 -5.92 -2.43
C TYR A 246 16.35 -5.76 -3.68
N MET A 247 16.81 -6.27 -4.83
CA MET A 247 16.01 -6.24 -6.07
C MET A 247 14.66 -6.92 -5.91
N MET A 248 14.63 -8.12 -5.29
CA MET A 248 13.37 -8.85 -5.06
C MET A 248 12.39 -8.11 -4.16
N ALA A 249 12.88 -7.50 -3.09
CA ALA A 249 12.04 -6.80 -2.13
C ALA A 249 11.60 -5.42 -2.62
N ASN A 250 12.53 -4.63 -3.19
CA ASN A 250 12.25 -3.28 -3.68
C ASN A 250 11.33 -3.30 -4.91
N SER A 251 11.50 -4.27 -5.81
CA SER A 251 10.59 -4.45 -6.95
C SER A 251 9.15 -4.81 -6.53
N GLY A 252 8.95 -5.33 -5.31
CA GLY A 252 7.68 -5.89 -4.85
C GLY A 252 7.37 -7.27 -5.45
N ALA A 253 8.36 -7.92 -6.07
CA ALA A 253 8.20 -9.26 -6.65
C ALA A 253 8.03 -10.32 -5.55
N ARG A 254 8.93 -10.31 -4.55
CA ARG A 254 8.89 -11.26 -3.43
C ARG A 254 9.62 -10.72 -2.22
N GLY A 255 9.07 -11.01 -1.04
CA GLY A 255 9.63 -10.55 0.22
C GLY A 255 9.19 -9.14 0.61
N SER A 256 9.46 -8.80 1.85
CA SER A 256 9.24 -7.46 2.41
C SER A 256 10.43 -7.06 3.29
N ALA A 257 10.58 -5.77 3.56
CA ALA A 257 11.61 -5.26 4.46
C ALA A 257 11.53 -5.93 5.85
N ALA A 258 10.32 -6.19 6.35
CA ALA A 258 10.10 -6.89 7.62
C ALA A 258 10.62 -8.34 7.62
N GLN A 259 10.49 -9.06 6.49
CA GLN A 259 11.05 -10.40 6.35
C GLN A 259 12.57 -10.38 6.26
N MET A 260 13.15 -9.42 5.52
CA MET A 260 14.60 -9.24 5.45
C MET A 260 15.21 -8.87 6.81
N LYS A 261 14.54 -8.03 7.59
CA LYS A 261 14.91 -7.68 8.97
C LYS A 261 15.07 -8.94 9.84
N GLN A 262 14.18 -9.93 9.70
CA GLN A 262 14.30 -11.19 10.45
C GLN A 262 15.42 -12.09 9.93
N LEU A 263 15.77 -12.00 8.66
CA LEU A 263 16.80 -12.85 8.04
C LEU A 263 18.23 -12.37 8.31
N ALA A 264 18.48 -11.08 8.23
CA ALA A 264 19.82 -10.49 8.31
C ALA A 264 19.99 -9.41 9.40
N GLY A 265 18.92 -8.89 9.97
CA GLY A 265 18.95 -7.91 11.03
C GLY A 265 18.80 -8.52 12.42
N MET A 266 17.66 -8.29 13.04
CA MET A 266 17.29 -8.77 14.35
C MET A 266 15.82 -9.20 14.32
N ARG A 267 15.48 -10.33 14.95
CA ARG A 267 14.09 -10.79 14.99
C ARG A 267 13.20 -9.90 15.87
N GLY A 268 13.75 -9.39 16.97
CA GLY A 268 13.08 -8.42 17.83
C GLY A 268 12.19 -9.02 18.91
N LEU A 269 11.21 -8.26 19.34
CA LEU A 269 10.31 -8.61 20.45
C LEU A 269 9.24 -9.62 20.02
N MET A 270 8.95 -10.58 20.89
CA MET A 270 7.93 -11.61 20.68
C MET A 270 6.76 -11.42 21.64
N ALA A 271 5.55 -11.74 21.16
CA ALA A 271 4.35 -11.71 21.98
C ALA A 271 4.01 -13.12 22.53
N LYS A 272 3.62 -13.19 23.79
CA LYS A 272 3.01 -14.38 24.40
C LYS A 272 1.63 -14.65 23.75
N PRO A 273 1.06 -15.84 23.90
CA PRO A 273 -0.31 -16.11 23.47
C PRO A 273 -1.36 -15.17 24.10
N SER A 274 -1.10 -14.67 25.31
CA SER A 274 -1.94 -13.69 26.02
C SER A 274 -1.98 -12.30 25.35
N GLY A 275 -1.02 -12.01 24.45
CA GLY A 275 -0.85 -10.69 23.83
C GLY A 275 0.22 -9.83 24.50
N GLU A 276 0.67 -10.19 25.71
CA GLU A 276 1.76 -9.51 26.43
C GLU A 276 3.10 -9.70 25.70
N ILE A 277 3.90 -8.65 25.59
CA ILE A 277 5.21 -8.69 24.94
C ILE A 277 6.24 -9.24 25.93
N ILE A 278 7.13 -10.10 25.46
CA ILE A 278 8.23 -10.64 26.26
C ILE A 278 9.33 -9.58 26.32
N GLU A 279 9.75 -9.17 27.55
CA GLU A 279 10.78 -8.14 27.75
C GLU A 279 12.14 -8.49 27.10
N THR A 280 12.46 -9.77 27.01
CA THR A 280 13.72 -10.25 26.40
C THR A 280 13.54 -10.36 24.89
N PRO A 281 14.21 -9.53 24.08
CA PRO A 281 14.13 -9.61 22.63
C PRO A 281 14.93 -10.80 22.11
N ILE A 282 14.63 -11.21 20.88
CA ILE A 282 15.46 -12.12 20.10
C ILE A 282 16.45 -11.29 19.31
N ILE A 283 17.72 -11.29 19.73
CA ILE A 283 18.80 -10.51 19.13
C ILE A 283 19.29 -11.17 17.84
N SER A 284 19.36 -12.50 17.83
CA SER A 284 19.82 -13.27 16.70
C SER A 284 18.90 -13.15 15.49
N ASN A 285 19.45 -13.27 14.30
CA ASN A 285 18.72 -13.41 13.05
C ASN A 285 18.76 -14.87 12.55
N PHE A 286 18.01 -15.16 11.48
CA PHE A 286 17.98 -16.50 10.94
C PHE A 286 19.29 -16.91 10.26
N LYS A 287 20.09 -15.98 9.75
CA LYS A 287 21.39 -16.25 9.14
C LYS A 287 22.40 -16.74 10.18
N GLU A 288 22.43 -16.11 11.35
CA GLU A 288 23.31 -16.49 12.49
C GLU A 288 22.83 -17.77 13.15
N GLY A 289 21.53 -18.02 13.17
CA GLY A 289 20.86 -19.07 13.92
C GLY A 289 20.43 -18.60 15.30
N LEU A 290 19.28 -19.08 15.76
CA LEU A 290 18.72 -18.75 17.06
C LEU A 290 19.32 -19.65 18.15
N SER A 291 19.53 -19.10 19.36
CA SER A 291 19.82 -19.90 20.54
C SER A 291 18.60 -20.74 20.93
N VAL A 292 18.81 -21.77 21.78
CA VAL A 292 17.72 -22.65 22.21
C VAL A 292 16.59 -21.90 22.91
N LEU A 293 16.94 -20.94 23.77
CA LEU A 293 15.95 -20.10 24.47
C LEU A 293 15.20 -19.17 23.53
N GLU A 294 15.90 -18.52 22.60
CA GLU A 294 15.30 -17.66 21.58
C GLU A 294 14.36 -18.44 20.67
N TYR A 295 14.76 -19.65 20.26
CA TYR A 295 13.93 -20.55 19.49
C TYR A 295 12.65 -20.91 20.26
N PHE A 296 12.77 -21.27 21.54
CA PHE A 296 11.62 -21.59 22.39
C PHE A 296 10.66 -20.40 22.51
N ASN A 297 11.17 -19.19 22.76
CA ASN A 297 10.36 -17.97 22.82
C ASN A 297 9.65 -17.71 21.49
N SER A 298 10.29 -18.00 20.36
CA SER A 298 9.69 -17.81 19.05
C SER A 298 8.54 -18.76 18.74
N THR A 299 8.47 -19.92 19.41
CA THR A 299 7.39 -20.91 19.23
C THR A 299 6.03 -20.40 19.71
N HIS A 300 6.00 -19.47 20.69
CA HIS A 300 4.77 -18.84 21.15
C HIS A 300 4.09 -18.06 20.04
N GLY A 301 4.85 -17.25 19.29
CA GLY A 301 4.34 -16.49 18.15
C GLY A 301 3.86 -17.40 17.02
N ALA A 302 4.62 -18.45 16.70
CA ALA A 302 4.24 -19.42 15.66
C ALA A 302 2.93 -20.15 16.01
N ARG A 303 2.80 -20.64 17.25
CA ARG A 303 1.59 -21.33 17.72
C ARG A 303 0.38 -20.39 17.70
N LYS A 304 0.54 -19.15 18.20
CA LYS A 304 -0.53 -18.14 18.16
C LYS A 304 -0.96 -17.85 16.72
N GLY A 305 -0.02 -17.67 15.80
CA GLY A 305 -0.31 -17.43 14.40
C GLY A 305 -1.10 -18.57 13.75
N LEU A 306 -0.73 -19.83 14.01
CA LEU A 306 -1.46 -21.00 13.52
C LEU A 306 -2.88 -21.09 14.09
N ALA A 307 -3.04 -20.90 15.39
CA ALA A 307 -4.34 -20.93 16.06
C ALA A 307 -5.24 -19.79 15.59
N ASP A 308 -4.71 -18.57 15.50
CA ASP A 308 -5.42 -17.39 15.01
C ASP A 308 -5.91 -17.58 13.57
N THR A 309 -5.08 -18.14 12.70
CA THR A 309 -5.46 -18.43 11.31
C THR A 309 -6.64 -19.37 11.24
N ALA A 310 -6.62 -20.48 12.00
CA ALA A 310 -7.68 -21.46 12.01
C ALA A 310 -9.02 -20.88 12.53
N LEU A 311 -8.98 -20.13 13.64
CA LEU A 311 -10.17 -19.56 14.26
C LEU A 311 -10.73 -18.36 13.49
N LYS A 312 -9.89 -17.47 13.02
CA LYS A 312 -10.32 -16.27 12.28
C LYS A 312 -10.90 -16.60 10.91
N THR A 313 -10.44 -17.67 10.26
CA THR A 313 -11.00 -18.12 8.98
C THR A 313 -12.48 -18.46 9.13
N ALA A 314 -12.84 -19.19 10.16
CA ALA A 314 -14.25 -19.52 10.46
C ALA A 314 -15.07 -18.26 10.75
N ASN A 315 -14.54 -17.33 11.55
CA ASN A 315 -15.20 -16.07 11.88
C ASN A 315 -15.40 -15.18 10.65
N SER A 316 -14.41 -15.10 9.76
CA SER A 316 -14.50 -14.35 8.49
C SER A 316 -15.57 -14.93 7.57
N GLY A 317 -15.65 -16.27 7.44
CA GLY A 317 -16.67 -16.93 6.66
C GLY A 317 -18.07 -16.70 7.22
N TYR A 318 -18.24 -16.76 8.54
CA TYR A 318 -19.51 -16.49 9.20
C TYR A 318 -19.94 -15.01 9.09
N LEU A 319 -18.97 -14.07 9.19
CA LEU A 319 -19.22 -12.65 8.94
C LEU A 319 -19.73 -12.42 7.52
N THR A 320 -19.04 -12.98 6.52
CA THR A 320 -19.44 -12.87 5.11
C THR A 320 -20.86 -13.38 4.88
N ARG A 321 -21.19 -14.55 5.43
CA ARG A 321 -22.55 -15.09 5.34
C ARG A 321 -23.59 -14.14 5.93
N ARG A 322 -23.35 -13.61 7.13
CA ARG A 322 -24.30 -12.66 7.76
C ARG A 322 -24.45 -11.38 6.95
N LEU A 323 -23.34 -10.86 6.37
CA LEU A 323 -23.40 -9.67 5.52
C LEU A 323 -24.22 -9.95 4.25
N VAL A 324 -24.05 -11.12 3.61
CA VAL A 324 -24.86 -11.51 2.45
C VAL A 324 -26.33 -11.61 2.82
N ASP A 325 -26.67 -12.28 3.94
CA ASP A 325 -28.06 -12.45 4.38
C ASP A 325 -28.78 -11.11 4.61
N VAL A 326 -28.05 -10.08 5.10
CA VAL A 326 -28.61 -8.73 5.32
C VAL A 326 -28.65 -7.90 4.04
N ALA A 327 -27.64 -8.02 3.17
CA ALA A 327 -27.46 -7.12 2.03
C ALA A 327 -28.03 -7.68 0.71
N GLN A 328 -28.54 -8.91 0.67
CA GLN A 328 -29.02 -9.55 -0.57
C GLN A 328 -30.16 -8.79 -1.26
N ASP A 329 -30.97 -8.06 -0.51
CA ASP A 329 -32.09 -7.28 -1.03
C ASP A 329 -31.68 -5.92 -1.62
N CYS A 330 -30.40 -5.52 -1.44
CA CYS A 330 -29.86 -4.30 -2.04
C CYS A 330 -29.53 -4.54 -3.51
N VAL A 331 -30.55 -4.42 -4.37
CA VAL A 331 -30.47 -4.56 -5.82
C VAL A 331 -30.83 -3.23 -6.46
N VAL A 332 -30.17 -2.89 -7.58
CA VAL A 332 -30.50 -1.70 -8.37
C VAL A 332 -31.78 -1.97 -9.17
N ILE A 333 -32.86 -1.28 -8.84
CA ILE A 333 -34.18 -1.51 -9.46
C ILE A 333 -34.67 -0.37 -10.34
N GLU A 334 -34.15 0.86 -10.18
CA GLU A 334 -34.50 2.03 -10.98
C GLU A 334 -33.26 2.87 -11.26
N GLU A 335 -33.33 3.75 -12.27
CA GLU A 335 -32.20 4.59 -12.64
C GLU A 335 -32.00 5.76 -11.66
N ASP A 336 -33.07 6.45 -11.29
CA ASP A 336 -33.03 7.64 -10.45
C ASP A 336 -34.26 7.75 -9.54
N CYS A 337 -34.06 7.90 -8.25
CA CYS A 337 -35.12 8.14 -7.27
C CYS A 337 -35.48 9.62 -7.09
N GLY A 338 -34.74 10.55 -7.72
CA GLY A 338 -35.00 11.98 -7.67
C GLY A 338 -34.69 12.66 -6.32
N THR A 339 -33.99 12.00 -5.39
CA THR A 339 -33.67 12.58 -4.09
C THR A 339 -32.64 13.71 -4.20
N GLU A 340 -32.84 14.79 -3.45
CA GLU A 340 -31.86 15.87 -3.27
C GLU A 340 -30.99 15.65 -2.01
N LYS A 341 -31.28 14.62 -1.22
CA LYS A 341 -30.55 14.31 -0.01
C LYS A 341 -29.21 13.66 -0.35
N GLY A 342 -28.19 14.02 0.39
CA GLY A 342 -26.83 13.51 0.18
C GLY A 342 -26.07 13.35 1.49
N VAL A 343 -24.83 12.88 1.36
CA VAL A 343 -23.84 12.77 2.44
C VAL A 343 -22.68 13.68 2.08
N THR A 344 -22.24 14.51 3.02
CA THR A 344 -21.08 15.37 2.84
C THR A 344 -19.80 14.53 2.93
N VAL A 345 -18.96 14.63 1.93
CA VAL A 345 -17.67 13.97 1.85
C VAL A 345 -16.56 15.01 1.87
N ARG A 346 -15.55 14.75 2.68
CA ARG A 346 -14.29 15.52 2.79
C ARG A 346 -13.12 14.54 2.78
N GLU A 347 -11.91 15.02 2.63
CA GLU A 347 -10.71 14.21 2.79
C GLU A 347 -10.65 13.57 4.20
N VAL A 348 -10.01 12.40 4.30
CA VAL A 348 -9.77 11.72 5.58
C VAL A 348 -8.33 11.95 5.97
N VAL A 349 -8.14 12.70 7.05
CA VAL A 349 -6.84 13.01 7.62
C VAL A 349 -6.74 12.33 8.98
N GLU A 350 -5.65 11.63 9.25
CA GLU A 350 -5.32 11.05 10.55
C GLU A 350 -3.98 11.63 11.02
N GLY A 351 -4.03 12.46 12.03
CA GLY A 351 -2.87 13.25 12.45
C GLY A 351 -2.44 14.26 11.39
N SER A 352 -1.25 14.08 10.82
CA SER A 352 -0.71 14.90 9.71
C SER A 352 -0.81 14.24 8.33
N ASP A 353 -1.20 12.97 8.28
CA ASP A 353 -1.21 12.19 7.04
C ASP A 353 -2.61 12.10 6.43
N ILE A 354 -2.70 12.31 5.13
CA ILE A 354 -3.94 12.13 4.35
C ILE A 354 -4.07 10.64 4.02
N ILE A 355 -5.03 9.97 4.65
CA ILE A 355 -5.31 8.54 4.41
C ILE A 355 -6.06 8.34 3.09
N ALA A 356 -7.05 9.21 2.80
CA ALA A 356 -7.82 9.16 1.58
C ALA A 356 -8.07 10.57 1.08
N THR A 357 -7.67 10.84 -0.16
CA THR A 357 -7.85 12.13 -0.81
C THR A 357 -9.32 12.38 -1.13
N LEU A 358 -9.69 13.64 -1.33
CA LEU A 358 -11.05 13.98 -1.75
C LEU A 358 -11.37 13.34 -3.11
N SER A 359 -10.42 13.35 -4.05
CA SER A 359 -10.55 12.74 -5.38
C SER A 359 -10.90 11.26 -5.30
N ASP A 360 -10.18 10.48 -4.49
CA ASP A 360 -10.44 9.04 -4.31
C ASP A 360 -11.84 8.75 -3.76
N ARG A 361 -12.39 9.66 -2.94
CA ARG A 361 -13.70 9.51 -2.33
C ARG A 361 -14.86 9.98 -3.20
N LEU A 362 -14.60 10.91 -4.12
CA LEU A 362 -15.60 11.44 -5.07
C LEU A 362 -15.73 10.59 -6.32
N LEU A 363 -14.66 9.92 -6.73
CA LEU A 363 -14.60 9.18 -7.98
C LEU A 363 -15.75 8.17 -8.11
N GLY A 364 -16.52 8.28 -9.19
CA GLY A 364 -17.65 7.40 -9.47
C GLY A 364 -18.90 7.64 -8.62
N ARG A 365 -18.93 8.68 -7.79
CA ARG A 365 -20.12 9.09 -7.04
C ARG A 365 -20.92 10.13 -7.83
N THR A 366 -22.21 10.24 -7.55
CA THR A 366 -23.10 11.24 -8.15
C THR A 366 -23.17 12.45 -7.23
N ALA A 367 -22.93 13.66 -7.76
CA ALA A 367 -23.09 14.89 -7.01
C ALA A 367 -24.59 15.11 -6.67
N ALA A 368 -24.88 15.50 -5.42
CA ALA A 368 -26.25 15.85 -5.02
C ALA A 368 -26.62 17.29 -5.39
N VAL A 369 -25.64 18.19 -5.34
CA VAL A 369 -25.73 19.60 -5.72
C VAL A 369 -24.57 19.94 -6.65
N ASP A 370 -24.65 21.10 -7.31
CA ASP A 370 -23.57 21.58 -8.16
C ASP A 370 -22.29 21.74 -7.35
N VAL A 371 -21.19 21.16 -7.86
CA VAL A 371 -19.86 21.32 -7.31
C VAL A 371 -19.20 22.51 -8.00
N VAL A 372 -18.97 23.57 -7.25
CA VAL A 372 -18.47 24.84 -7.78
C VAL A 372 -17.02 25.06 -7.34
N ASN A 373 -16.20 25.57 -8.24
CA ASN A 373 -14.83 25.96 -7.93
C ASN A 373 -14.84 27.22 -7.04
N PRO A 374 -14.29 27.20 -5.82
CA PRO A 374 -14.32 28.33 -4.90
C PRO A 374 -13.54 29.55 -5.41
N SER A 375 -12.65 29.38 -6.40
CA SER A 375 -11.83 30.48 -6.94
C SER A 375 -12.41 31.14 -8.20
N THR A 376 -13.14 30.39 -9.04
CA THR A 376 -13.63 30.86 -10.35
C THR A 376 -15.14 30.94 -10.45
N ASP A 377 -15.87 30.41 -9.44
CA ASP A 377 -17.35 30.22 -9.46
C ASP A 377 -17.87 29.39 -10.65
N GLU A 378 -17.00 28.66 -11.32
CA GLU A 378 -17.38 27.73 -12.39
C GLU A 378 -17.89 26.41 -11.83
N VAL A 379 -18.93 25.85 -12.44
CA VAL A 379 -19.45 24.52 -12.07
C VAL A 379 -18.54 23.44 -12.62
N ILE A 380 -17.92 22.66 -11.73
CA ILE A 380 -17.06 21.53 -12.09
C ILE A 380 -17.92 20.32 -12.45
N VAL A 381 -18.95 20.02 -11.66
CA VAL A 381 -19.90 18.91 -11.86
C VAL A 381 -21.30 19.42 -11.52
N ALA A 382 -22.26 19.22 -12.43
CA ALA A 382 -23.64 19.57 -12.16
C ALA A 382 -24.32 18.57 -11.21
N GLY A 383 -25.29 19.05 -10.44
CA GLY A 383 -26.08 18.20 -9.56
C GLY A 383 -26.79 17.08 -10.33
N GLY A 384 -26.68 15.84 -9.86
CA GLY A 384 -27.22 14.66 -10.52
C GLY A 384 -26.30 14.02 -11.58
N GLU A 385 -25.13 14.59 -11.84
CA GLU A 385 -24.10 13.98 -12.69
C GLU A 385 -23.09 13.18 -11.90
N MET A 386 -22.50 12.18 -12.55
CA MET A 386 -21.48 11.33 -11.95
C MET A 386 -20.10 12.00 -12.07
N VAL A 387 -19.37 12.02 -10.98
CA VAL A 387 -18.00 12.55 -10.93
C VAL A 387 -17.06 11.56 -11.63
N ASP A 388 -16.40 12.02 -12.69
CA ASP A 388 -15.38 11.28 -13.41
C ASP A 388 -13.95 11.59 -12.88
N GLU A 389 -12.94 10.98 -13.47
CA GLU A 389 -11.54 11.15 -13.07
C GLU A 389 -11.05 12.60 -13.23
N ALA A 390 -11.44 13.27 -14.31
CA ALA A 390 -11.00 14.63 -14.59
C ALA A 390 -11.64 15.63 -13.62
N SER A 391 -12.93 15.49 -13.39
CA SER A 391 -13.67 16.37 -12.47
C SER A 391 -13.31 16.14 -11.00
N SER A 392 -13.00 14.89 -10.61
CA SER A 392 -12.54 14.59 -9.25
C SER A 392 -11.17 15.22 -8.95
N LEU A 393 -10.23 15.13 -9.88
CA LEU A 393 -8.93 15.76 -9.77
C LEU A 393 -9.02 17.29 -9.79
N LEU A 394 -9.92 17.83 -10.64
CA LEU A 394 -10.16 19.27 -10.70
C LEU A 394 -10.75 19.79 -9.40
N ALA A 395 -11.67 19.06 -8.76
CA ALA A 395 -12.24 19.42 -7.47
C ALA A 395 -11.17 19.48 -6.36
N GLU A 396 -10.26 18.49 -6.34
CA GLU A 396 -9.14 18.46 -5.39
C GLU A 396 -8.16 19.62 -5.62
N THR A 397 -7.73 19.85 -6.86
CA THR A 397 -6.78 20.92 -7.20
C THR A 397 -7.36 22.33 -7.04
N SER A 398 -8.67 22.48 -7.15
CA SER A 398 -9.39 23.76 -6.95
C SER A 398 -9.59 24.13 -5.47
N GLY A 399 -9.17 23.28 -4.53
CA GLY A 399 -9.27 23.55 -3.09
C GLY A 399 -10.69 23.43 -2.54
N VAL A 400 -11.52 22.56 -3.12
CA VAL A 400 -12.84 22.24 -2.57
C VAL A 400 -12.66 21.38 -1.33
N GLU A 401 -13.11 21.85 -0.16
CA GLU A 401 -12.93 21.13 1.11
C GLU A 401 -13.95 20.00 1.30
N GLN A 402 -15.17 20.19 0.83
CA GLN A 402 -16.26 19.24 1.01
C GLN A 402 -17.25 19.26 -0.15
N VAL A 403 -17.80 18.10 -0.47
CA VAL A 403 -18.79 17.93 -1.53
C VAL A 403 -19.97 17.11 -1.01
N LEU A 404 -21.20 17.52 -1.34
CA LEU A 404 -22.41 16.77 -1.06
C LEU A 404 -22.66 15.77 -2.20
N ILE A 405 -22.51 14.48 -1.90
CA ILE A 405 -22.74 13.38 -2.87
C ILE A 405 -23.99 12.60 -2.52
N ARG A 406 -24.63 12.01 -3.53
CA ARG A 406 -25.72 11.06 -3.34
C ARG A 406 -25.16 9.75 -2.77
N SER A 407 -25.93 9.12 -1.89
CA SER A 407 -25.53 7.88 -1.22
C SER A 407 -26.67 6.88 -1.18
N VAL A 408 -26.33 5.60 -1.13
CA VAL A 408 -27.28 4.50 -0.89
C VAL A 408 -28.03 4.70 0.43
N LEU A 409 -27.39 5.31 1.44
CA LEU A 409 -27.98 5.59 2.75
C LEU A 409 -29.12 6.61 2.71
N THR A 410 -29.11 7.52 1.72
CA THR A 410 -30.11 8.58 1.55
C THR A 410 -31.07 8.29 0.39
N CYS A 411 -30.98 7.11 -0.22
CA CYS A 411 -31.84 6.69 -1.32
C CYS A 411 -33.29 6.50 -0.86
N GLU A 412 -34.25 7.01 -1.64
CA GLU A 412 -35.68 6.94 -1.34
C GLU A 412 -36.42 5.79 -2.06
N THR A 413 -35.70 5.00 -2.84
CA THR A 413 -36.21 3.83 -3.57
C THR A 413 -36.72 2.77 -2.59
N LYS A 414 -37.92 2.25 -2.81
CA LYS A 414 -38.54 1.21 -1.95
C LYS A 414 -38.20 -0.18 -2.48
N GLY A 415 -37.65 -1.04 -1.62
CA GLY A 415 -37.35 -2.43 -1.94
C GLY A 415 -36.07 -2.66 -2.73
N GLY A 416 -35.20 -1.66 -2.79
CA GLY A 416 -33.89 -1.70 -3.47
C GLY A 416 -33.21 -0.36 -3.45
N ILE A 417 -32.35 -0.09 -4.40
CA ILE A 417 -31.64 1.18 -4.57
C ILE A 417 -31.73 1.68 -6.00
N CYS A 418 -31.48 2.95 -6.24
CA CYS A 418 -31.39 3.51 -7.59
C CYS A 418 -29.94 3.58 -8.07
N GLY A 419 -29.76 3.56 -9.39
CA GLY A 419 -28.46 3.61 -10.05
C GLY A 419 -27.65 4.88 -9.73
N LYS A 420 -28.30 6.05 -9.74
CA LYS A 420 -27.62 7.32 -9.43
C LYS A 420 -27.14 7.42 -7.97
N CYS A 421 -27.89 6.90 -6.99
CA CYS A 421 -27.45 6.90 -5.60
C CYS A 421 -26.28 5.93 -5.35
N TYR A 422 -26.18 4.87 -6.13
CA TYR A 422 -25.02 3.96 -6.09
C TYR A 422 -23.83 4.57 -6.84
N GLY A 423 -24.05 5.05 -8.07
CA GLY A 423 -23.05 5.65 -8.94
C GLY A 423 -22.42 4.65 -9.91
N ARG A 424 -21.10 4.58 -9.93
CA ARG A 424 -20.28 3.79 -10.86
C ARG A 424 -20.18 2.33 -10.43
N ASP A 425 -20.32 1.41 -11.38
CA ASP A 425 -19.90 0.02 -11.22
C ASP A 425 -18.36 -0.04 -11.32
N LEU A 426 -17.72 -0.37 -10.20
CA LEU A 426 -16.27 -0.41 -10.09
C LEU A 426 -15.63 -1.51 -10.95
N ALA A 427 -16.37 -2.61 -11.21
CA ALA A 427 -15.85 -3.71 -12.04
C ALA A 427 -15.78 -3.37 -13.54
N ARG A 428 -16.67 -2.47 -14.01
CA ARG A 428 -16.78 -2.09 -15.42
C ARG A 428 -16.32 -0.66 -15.71
N GLY A 429 -16.28 0.19 -14.68
CA GLY A 429 -15.95 1.60 -14.84
C GLY A 429 -17.06 2.44 -15.46
N THR A 430 -18.26 1.90 -15.61
CA THR A 430 -19.45 2.55 -16.18
C THR A 430 -20.54 2.74 -15.12
N PRO A 431 -21.57 3.55 -15.36
CA PRO A 431 -22.74 3.60 -14.47
C PRO A 431 -23.32 2.20 -14.25
N VAL A 432 -23.81 1.95 -13.03
CA VAL A 432 -24.34 0.65 -12.66
C VAL A 432 -25.60 0.31 -13.46
N ASN A 433 -25.72 -0.95 -13.88
CA ASN A 433 -26.90 -1.43 -14.60
C ASN A 433 -28.04 -1.78 -13.63
N ILE A 434 -29.29 -1.66 -14.14
CA ILE A 434 -30.48 -2.14 -13.43
C ILE A 434 -30.40 -3.66 -13.30
N GLY A 435 -30.74 -4.17 -12.11
CA GLY A 435 -30.70 -5.61 -11.79
C GLY A 435 -29.38 -6.06 -11.14
N GLU A 436 -28.40 -5.19 -10.97
CA GLU A 436 -27.13 -5.54 -10.30
C GLU A 436 -27.33 -5.70 -8.80
N ALA A 437 -26.87 -6.85 -8.24
CA ALA A 437 -26.97 -7.17 -6.82
C ALA A 437 -25.78 -6.57 -6.04
N VAL A 438 -25.74 -5.26 -5.91
CA VAL A 438 -24.60 -4.52 -5.33
C VAL A 438 -24.37 -4.83 -3.85
N GLY A 439 -25.42 -5.21 -3.11
CA GLY A 439 -25.28 -5.60 -1.71
C GLY A 439 -24.49 -6.89 -1.54
N VAL A 440 -24.70 -7.88 -2.43
CA VAL A 440 -23.93 -9.13 -2.42
C VAL A 440 -22.48 -8.88 -2.83
N ILE A 441 -22.25 -8.02 -3.84
CA ILE A 441 -20.89 -7.61 -4.25
C ILE A 441 -20.16 -6.95 -3.08
N ALA A 442 -20.82 -6.05 -2.35
CA ALA A 442 -20.23 -5.39 -1.18
C ALA A 442 -19.90 -6.42 -0.07
N ALA A 443 -20.80 -7.32 0.26
CA ALA A 443 -20.59 -8.34 1.28
C ALA A 443 -19.42 -9.27 0.94
N GLN A 444 -19.31 -9.70 -0.30
CA GLN A 444 -18.21 -10.54 -0.79
C GLN A 444 -16.89 -9.76 -0.81
N SER A 445 -16.89 -8.49 -1.23
CA SER A 445 -15.71 -7.62 -1.26
C SER A 445 -15.17 -7.30 0.15
N ILE A 446 -16.02 -7.29 1.18
CA ILE A 446 -15.63 -7.15 2.58
C ILE A 446 -15.12 -8.47 3.15
N GLY A 447 -15.74 -9.58 2.77
CA GLY A 447 -15.46 -10.91 3.33
C GLY A 447 -14.19 -11.56 2.77
N GLU A 448 -13.88 -11.36 1.51
CA GLU A 448 -12.70 -11.96 0.85
C GLU A 448 -11.38 -11.54 1.53
N PRO A 449 -11.06 -10.24 1.72
CA PRO A 449 -9.83 -9.85 2.37
C PRO A 449 -9.77 -10.25 3.86
N GLY A 450 -10.90 -10.45 4.52
CA GLY A 450 -10.96 -10.98 5.88
C GLY A 450 -10.27 -12.34 6.00
N THR A 451 -10.49 -13.24 5.06
CA THR A 451 -9.83 -14.54 4.99
C THR A 451 -8.34 -14.42 4.68
N GLN A 452 -7.93 -13.51 3.79
CA GLN A 452 -6.50 -13.28 3.45
C GLN A 452 -5.73 -12.61 4.58
N LEU A 453 -6.32 -11.67 5.30
CA LEU A 453 -5.69 -11.01 6.46
C LEU A 453 -5.35 -12.03 7.56
N THR A 454 -6.15 -13.06 7.75
CA THR A 454 -5.88 -14.15 8.71
C THR A 454 -4.66 -14.97 8.30
N MET A 455 -4.41 -15.15 7.01
CA MET A 455 -3.23 -15.87 6.50
C MET A 455 -1.95 -15.02 6.59
N ARG A 456 -2.04 -13.69 6.41
CA ARG A 456 -0.86 -12.80 6.48
C ARG A 456 -0.25 -12.67 7.87
N THR A 457 -1.03 -12.76 8.94
CA THR A 457 -0.51 -12.72 10.32
C THR A 457 0.45 -13.88 10.62
N PHE A 458 0.33 -15.01 9.91
CA PHE A 458 1.23 -16.15 10.03
C PHE A 458 2.64 -15.84 9.46
N HIS A 459 2.73 -15.08 8.36
CA HIS A 459 4.01 -14.77 7.71
C HIS A 459 4.87 -13.77 8.48
N ILE A 460 4.30 -12.99 9.38
CA ILE A 460 5.04 -12.03 10.23
C ILE A 460 5.66 -12.72 11.46
N GLY A 461 5.33 -13.98 11.70
CA GLY A 461 5.98 -14.81 12.71
C GLY A 461 5.74 -14.41 14.16
N GLY A 462 4.67 -13.67 14.45
CA GLY A 462 4.30 -13.25 15.80
C GLY A 462 5.22 -12.19 16.42
N THR A 463 6.03 -11.50 15.61
CA THR A 463 6.75 -10.30 16.07
C THR A 463 5.76 -9.25 16.53
N ALA A 464 5.96 -8.72 17.73
CA ALA A 464 5.12 -7.66 18.26
C ALA A 464 5.38 -6.36 17.48
N GLN A 465 4.32 -5.79 16.90
CA GLN A 465 4.32 -4.40 16.47
C GLN A 465 3.86 -3.57 17.67
N VAL A 466 4.74 -2.77 18.22
CA VAL A 466 4.39 -1.78 19.23
C VAL A 466 3.70 -0.66 18.47
N ALA A 467 2.39 -0.62 18.52
CA ALA A 467 1.66 0.57 18.12
C ALA A 467 1.82 1.58 19.23
N GLU A 468 2.67 2.58 19.04
CA GLU A 468 2.71 3.74 19.92
C GLU A 468 1.37 4.46 19.80
N ILE A 469 0.52 4.30 20.80
CA ILE A 469 -0.60 5.22 21.01
C ILE A 469 0.03 6.44 21.71
N SER A 470 0.70 7.28 20.92
CA SER A 470 1.33 8.51 21.40
C SER A 470 0.33 9.66 21.53
N SER A 471 -0.86 9.53 20.93
CA SER A 471 -1.92 10.54 20.96
C SER A 471 -3.29 9.89 21.17
N ILE A 472 -4.17 10.60 21.84
CA ILE A 472 -5.59 10.26 21.93
C ILE A 472 -6.34 11.36 21.21
N ASP A 473 -6.96 11.03 20.07
CA ASP A 473 -7.71 11.97 19.27
C ASP A 473 -9.16 12.05 19.75
N ALA A 474 -9.68 13.28 19.82
CA ALA A 474 -11.07 13.50 20.18
C ALA A 474 -11.98 13.13 19.00
N SER A 475 -12.88 12.19 19.20
CA SER A 475 -13.85 11.75 18.18
C SER A 475 -15.02 12.73 17.97
N HIS A 476 -15.16 13.74 18.83
CA HIS A 476 -16.25 14.73 18.79
C HIS A 476 -15.73 16.08 19.30
N ASP A 477 -16.36 17.14 18.86
CA ASP A 477 -16.10 18.48 19.41
C ASP A 477 -16.60 18.56 20.86
N GLY A 478 -15.81 19.19 21.74
CA GLY A 478 -16.18 19.30 23.14
C GLY A 478 -15.06 19.87 24.00
N THR A 479 -15.32 19.95 25.29
CA THR A 479 -14.36 20.42 26.29
C THR A 479 -13.68 19.25 26.99
N ILE A 480 -12.35 19.25 27.04
CA ILE A 480 -11.59 18.24 27.74
C ILE A 480 -11.55 18.54 29.24
N ARG A 481 -11.94 17.56 30.04
CA ARG A 481 -11.88 17.61 31.49
C ARG A 481 -10.97 16.50 32.03
N LEU A 482 -10.01 16.85 32.88
CA LEU A 482 -9.12 15.89 33.51
C LEU A 482 -9.68 15.57 34.91
N GLU A 483 -10.08 14.31 35.13
CA GLU A 483 -10.50 13.78 36.41
C GLU A 483 -9.35 13.09 37.14
N ASN A 484 -9.38 13.07 38.50
CA ASN A 484 -8.32 12.55 39.36
C ASN A 484 -6.96 13.21 39.10
N ARG A 485 -6.94 14.51 39.09
CA ARG A 485 -5.89 15.41 38.65
C ARG A 485 -4.66 15.36 39.55
N ASN A 486 -3.62 14.65 39.14
CA ASN A 486 -2.30 14.77 39.74
C ASN A 486 -1.29 15.05 38.60
N VAL A 487 -1.03 16.34 38.35
CA VAL A 487 -0.22 16.80 37.19
C VAL A 487 0.94 17.63 37.74
N VAL A 488 2.14 17.34 37.25
CA VAL A 488 3.37 18.09 37.51
C VAL A 488 3.89 18.67 36.20
N VAL A 489 4.30 19.91 36.21
CA VAL A 489 4.87 20.56 35.00
C VAL A 489 6.36 20.23 34.93
N ASN A 490 6.80 19.69 33.81
CA ASN A 490 8.20 19.36 33.53
C ASN A 490 9.06 20.62 33.36
N SER A 491 10.38 20.45 33.38
CA SER A 491 11.36 21.53 33.10
C SER A 491 11.20 22.19 31.72
N THR A 492 10.55 21.51 30.77
CA THR A 492 10.19 22.02 29.43
C THR A 492 8.85 22.73 29.36
N GLY A 493 8.10 22.81 30.47
CA GLY A 493 6.80 23.47 30.57
C GLY A 493 5.58 22.60 30.20
N ASN A 494 5.80 21.31 29.89
CA ASN A 494 4.72 20.38 29.57
C ASN A 494 4.11 19.78 30.84
N PRO A 495 2.76 19.65 30.95
CA PRO A 495 2.09 18.98 32.02
C PRO A 495 2.22 17.46 31.91
N ILE A 496 2.78 16.80 32.95
CA ILE A 496 2.92 15.35 33.02
C ILE A 496 1.95 14.81 34.07
N VAL A 497 1.23 13.76 33.71
CA VAL A 497 0.26 13.11 34.62
C VAL A 497 0.98 12.15 35.54
N MET A 498 0.93 12.42 36.85
CA MET A 498 1.53 11.61 37.92
C MET A 498 0.52 10.69 38.64
N GLY A 499 -0.73 10.69 38.20
CA GLY A 499 -1.80 9.88 38.77
C GLY A 499 -2.02 8.58 38.02
N ARG A 500 -2.11 7.44 38.73
CA ARG A 500 -2.40 6.12 38.13
C ARG A 500 -3.85 5.98 37.61
N ASN A 501 -4.77 6.80 38.15
CA ASN A 501 -6.21 6.75 37.86
C ASN A 501 -6.70 8.06 37.24
N SER A 502 -5.83 8.77 36.53
CA SER A 502 -6.21 9.99 35.84
C SER A 502 -6.96 9.62 34.54
N GLU A 503 -8.07 10.28 34.32
CA GLU A 503 -8.95 10.04 33.18
C GLU A 503 -9.22 11.34 32.45
N LEU A 504 -9.12 11.32 31.11
CA LEU A 504 -9.55 12.35 30.22
C LEU A 504 -11.02 12.10 29.86
N VAL A 505 -11.86 13.06 30.19
CA VAL A 505 -13.28 13.01 29.86
C VAL A 505 -13.57 14.11 28.84
N LEU A 506 -14.11 13.73 27.70
CA LEU A 506 -14.60 14.65 26.69
C LEU A 506 -16.07 14.98 26.99
N VAL A 507 -16.37 16.24 27.20
CA VAL A 507 -17.68 16.73 27.59
C VAL A 507 -18.22 17.66 26.50
N ASP A 508 -19.45 17.42 26.08
CA ASP A 508 -20.19 18.25 25.11
C ASP A 508 -20.65 19.60 25.73
N ASP A 509 -21.04 20.55 24.92
CA ASP A 509 -21.58 21.84 25.34
C ASP A 509 -22.78 21.72 26.30
N ASN A 510 -23.48 20.59 26.28
CA ASN A 510 -24.57 20.24 27.18
C ASN A 510 -24.12 19.52 28.46
N ASN A 511 -22.82 19.54 28.76
CA ASN A 511 -22.23 18.87 29.92
C ASN A 511 -22.46 17.33 29.99
N ARG A 512 -22.62 16.68 28.82
CA ARG A 512 -22.75 15.23 28.68
C ARG A 512 -21.40 14.62 28.33
N GLU A 513 -21.02 13.55 29.02
CA GLU A 513 -19.82 12.78 28.70
C GLU A 513 -20.00 12.08 27.34
N ARG A 514 -19.07 12.32 26.40
CA ARG A 514 -19.05 11.71 25.07
C ARG A 514 -18.01 10.61 24.96
N ALA A 515 -16.86 10.79 25.61
CA ALA A 515 -15.79 9.79 25.62
C ALA A 515 -15.01 9.90 26.94
N ARG A 516 -14.50 8.75 27.41
CA ARG A 516 -13.66 8.65 28.60
C ARG A 516 -12.44 7.79 28.28
N HIS A 517 -11.27 8.36 28.45
CA HIS A 517 -10.00 7.70 28.17
C HIS A 517 -9.12 7.72 29.43
N ARG A 518 -8.58 6.57 29.78
CA ARG A 518 -7.62 6.48 30.88
C ARG A 518 -6.24 6.89 30.38
N ILE A 519 -5.59 7.82 31.10
CA ILE A 519 -4.25 8.29 30.76
C ILE A 519 -3.24 7.46 31.54
N THR A 520 -2.17 7.06 30.85
CA THR A 520 -1.04 6.39 31.46
C THR A 520 -0.19 7.38 32.29
N TYR A 521 0.47 6.87 33.31
CA TYR A 521 1.41 7.62 34.10
C TYR A 521 2.65 8.01 33.29
N GLY A 522 3.12 9.25 33.40
CA GLY A 522 4.30 9.78 32.71
C GLY A 522 3.97 10.33 31.34
#